data_14e31d896ad3e3fe93e29a3a9450983a
#
_entry.id   14e31d896ad3e3fe93e29a3a9450983a
#
_cell.length_a   1.000
_cell.length_b   1.000
_cell.length_c   1.000
_cell.angle_alpha   90.00
_cell.angle_beta   90.00
_cell.angle_gamma   90.00
#
_symmetry.space_group_name_H-M   'P 1'
#
loop_
_entity.id
_entity.type
_entity.pdbx_description
1 polymer ?
#
loop_
_entity_poly.entity_id
_entity_poly.type
_entity_poly.pdbx_seq_one_letter_code
_entity_poly.pdbx_strand_id
1 'polypeptide(L)'
;LSLLAGLALPAPGIAAEEETEPSRETLQDIQKKVNDLWQNLLYPLTAGNETGGMTYAACEMQPSPKLDAEKPQVTGQVLFRQHYPQGRLEAIFHLEGFPLNDDQPGRAIHIHELGDLSSGCDSTGGHYNPFRVNHPRHPGDFGNFSPKDGKIRKFKPNLFATLFGPYSILGRSVVIHEQEDDMGKGNNKASLENGNAGKRLACCVIGVCSGSLWEEKLPEVADKKKR
;
A
#
# COMPACT_ATOMS: atom_id res chain seq x y z
N LEU A 1 -54.02 -14.40 66.79
CA LEU A 1 -53.01 -15.04 65.88
C LEU A 1 -53.64 -15.13 64.48
N SER A 2 -53.32 -14.25 63.57
CA SER A 2 -53.76 -14.31 62.17
C SER A 2 -52.52 -14.55 61.31
N LEU A 3 -52.52 -15.68 60.61
CA LEU A 3 -51.55 -15.98 59.55
C LEU A 3 -51.95 -15.23 58.26
N LEU A 4 -51.11 -14.34 57.79
CA LEU A 4 -51.18 -13.78 56.45
C LEU A 4 -50.31 -14.65 55.50
N ALA A 5 -51.00 -15.40 54.64
CA ALA A 5 -50.32 -16.12 53.52
C ALA A 5 -50.11 -15.16 52.40
N GLY A 6 -48.83 -14.85 52.15
CA GLY A 6 -48.42 -14.06 50.99
C GLY A 6 -48.46 -14.91 49.73
N LEU A 7 -49.25 -14.52 48.74
CA LEU A 7 -49.23 -15.05 47.38
C LEU A 7 -48.09 -14.38 46.65
N ALA A 8 -47.06 -15.13 46.32
CA ALA A 8 -46.04 -14.73 45.38
C ALA A 8 -46.55 -14.94 43.95
N LEU A 9 -46.67 -13.87 43.17
CA LEU A 9 -46.90 -13.93 41.73
C LEU A 9 -45.66 -14.43 41.02
N PRO A 10 -45.78 -15.34 40.03
CA PRO A 10 -44.60 -15.72 39.23
C PRO A 10 -44.19 -14.56 38.34
N ALA A 11 -42.89 -14.30 38.30
CA ALA A 11 -42.29 -13.34 37.37
C ALA A 11 -42.54 -13.79 35.91
N PRO A 12 -42.77 -12.84 34.97
CA PRO A 12 -42.92 -13.21 33.55
C PRO A 12 -41.63 -13.82 33.06
N GLY A 13 -41.67 -15.06 32.61
CA GLY A 13 -40.56 -15.73 31.95
C GLY A 13 -40.25 -15.01 30.65
N ILE A 14 -39.03 -14.50 30.54
CA ILE A 14 -38.48 -14.07 29.25
C ILE A 14 -38.32 -15.35 28.44
N ALA A 15 -39.16 -15.50 27.40
CA ALA A 15 -38.98 -16.56 26.42
C ALA A 15 -37.60 -16.30 25.74
N ALA A 16 -36.68 -17.22 25.91
CA ALA A 16 -35.47 -17.22 25.11
C ALA A 16 -35.91 -17.43 23.65
N GLU A 17 -35.64 -16.43 22.80
CA GLU A 17 -35.76 -16.62 21.36
C GLU A 17 -34.75 -17.70 20.96
N GLU A 18 -35.23 -18.83 20.50
CA GLU A 18 -34.43 -19.89 19.91
C GLU A 18 -33.76 -19.29 18.65
N GLU A 19 -32.48 -18.97 18.70
CA GLU A 19 -31.70 -18.64 17.53
C GLU A 19 -31.69 -19.86 16.60
N THR A 20 -32.59 -19.86 15.61
CA THR A 20 -32.61 -20.89 14.58
C THR A 20 -31.43 -20.66 13.64
N GLU A 21 -30.59 -21.69 13.48
CA GLU A 21 -29.50 -21.67 12.49
C GLU A 21 -30.02 -21.32 11.09
N PRO A 22 -29.34 -20.44 10.34
CA PRO A 22 -29.78 -20.05 9.00
C PRO A 22 -29.84 -21.26 8.08
N SER A 23 -30.89 -21.35 7.26
CA SER A 23 -31.01 -22.44 6.29
C SER A 23 -29.85 -22.42 5.28
N ARG A 24 -29.55 -23.58 4.68
CA ARG A 24 -28.53 -23.70 3.63
C ARG A 24 -28.76 -22.73 2.45
N GLU A 25 -30.02 -22.48 2.14
CA GLU A 25 -30.44 -21.57 1.08
C GLU A 25 -30.15 -20.11 1.46
N THR A 26 -30.41 -19.73 2.71
CA THR A 26 -30.04 -18.41 3.26
C THR A 26 -28.50 -18.19 3.23
N LEU A 27 -27.73 -19.20 3.61
CA LEU A 27 -26.27 -19.12 3.57
C LEU A 27 -25.74 -18.96 2.14
N GLN A 28 -26.33 -19.65 1.16
CA GLN A 28 -25.95 -19.52 -0.26
C GLN A 28 -26.30 -18.13 -0.81
N ASP A 29 -27.46 -17.57 -0.44
CA ASP A 29 -27.87 -16.21 -0.84
C ASP A 29 -26.94 -15.14 -0.24
N ILE A 30 -26.61 -15.27 1.04
CA ILE A 30 -25.61 -14.39 1.71
C ILE A 30 -24.27 -14.50 1.02
N GLN A 31 -23.78 -15.72 0.74
CA GLN A 31 -22.50 -15.93 0.05
C GLN A 31 -22.49 -15.27 -1.34
N LYS A 32 -23.59 -15.39 -2.09
CA LYS A 32 -23.72 -14.73 -3.40
C LYS A 32 -23.69 -13.21 -3.26
N LYS A 33 -24.48 -12.63 -2.34
CA LYS A 33 -24.51 -11.19 -2.09
C LYS A 33 -23.16 -10.64 -1.64
N VAL A 34 -22.44 -11.37 -0.79
CA VAL A 34 -21.09 -11.01 -0.36
C VAL A 34 -20.12 -11.03 -1.56
N ASN A 35 -20.19 -12.03 -2.41
CA ASN A 35 -19.39 -12.11 -3.61
C ASN A 35 -19.70 -10.98 -4.60
N ASP A 36 -20.98 -10.66 -4.79
CA ASP A 36 -21.40 -9.56 -5.68
C ASP A 36 -20.95 -8.21 -5.13
N LEU A 37 -21.07 -7.97 -3.83
CA LEU A 37 -20.54 -6.76 -3.17
C LEU A 37 -19.02 -6.70 -3.29
N TRP A 38 -18.34 -7.81 -3.07
CA TRP A 38 -16.90 -7.89 -3.21
C TRP A 38 -16.46 -7.53 -4.64
N GLN A 39 -17.09 -8.12 -5.65
CA GLN A 39 -16.78 -7.83 -7.04
C GLN A 39 -17.10 -6.39 -7.45
N ASN A 40 -18.26 -5.87 -7.07
CA ASN A 40 -18.69 -4.54 -7.50
C ASN A 40 -18.02 -3.37 -6.75
N LEU A 41 -17.71 -3.53 -5.46
CA LEU A 41 -17.07 -2.49 -4.65
C LEU A 41 -15.54 -2.49 -4.75
N LEU A 42 -14.94 -3.66 -4.83
CA LEU A 42 -13.48 -3.80 -4.81
C LEU A 42 -12.87 -3.92 -6.21
N TYR A 43 -13.70 -4.16 -7.24
CA TYR A 43 -13.25 -4.36 -8.63
C TYR A 43 -14.00 -3.56 -9.68
N PRO A 44 -14.37 -2.29 -9.45
CA PRO A 44 -15.01 -1.49 -10.52
C PRO A 44 -14.11 -1.31 -11.74
N LEU A 45 -12.83 -1.67 -11.64
CA LEU A 45 -11.79 -1.43 -12.65
C LEU A 45 -11.50 -2.63 -13.57
N THR A 46 -12.08 -3.79 -13.28
CA THR A 46 -11.89 -5.01 -14.10
C THR A 46 -13.10 -5.34 -14.96
N ALA A 47 -14.07 -4.43 -15.05
CA ALA A 47 -15.26 -4.61 -15.90
C ALA A 47 -14.86 -4.76 -17.37
N GLY A 48 -14.55 -5.97 -17.80
CA GLY A 48 -14.20 -6.28 -19.19
C GLY A 48 -13.56 -7.65 -19.42
N ASN A 49 -13.11 -8.37 -18.39
CA ASN A 49 -12.52 -9.69 -18.59
C ASN A 49 -12.86 -10.65 -17.45
N GLU A 50 -13.76 -11.57 -17.72
CA GLU A 50 -14.25 -12.60 -16.79
C GLU A 50 -13.16 -13.59 -16.32
N THR A 51 -11.93 -13.48 -16.81
CA THR A 51 -10.84 -14.46 -16.63
C THR A 51 -9.62 -13.94 -15.88
N GLY A 52 -9.78 -13.02 -14.92
CA GLY A 52 -8.64 -12.52 -14.15
C GLY A 52 -7.70 -11.64 -14.99
N GLY A 53 -7.76 -10.33 -14.81
CA GLY A 53 -7.00 -9.37 -15.58
C GLY A 53 -5.77 -8.83 -14.88
N MET A 54 -4.86 -8.24 -15.66
CA MET A 54 -3.74 -7.46 -15.14
C MET A 54 -4.25 -6.06 -14.73
N THR A 55 -4.00 -5.65 -13.50
CA THR A 55 -4.28 -4.30 -13.01
C THR A 55 -2.98 -3.52 -12.96
N TYR A 56 -3.03 -2.27 -13.40
CA TYR A 56 -1.90 -1.35 -13.45
C TYR A 56 -2.17 -0.10 -12.63
N ALA A 57 -1.12 0.41 -11.99
CA ALA A 57 -1.16 1.68 -11.31
C ALA A 57 0.15 2.46 -11.56
N ALA A 58 0.06 3.77 -11.52
CA ALA A 58 1.18 4.67 -11.72
C ALA A 58 1.22 5.74 -10.63
N CYS A 59 2.41 6.25 -10.40
CA CYS A 59 2.69 7.29 -9.43
C CYS A 59 3.71 8.24 -10.07
N GLU A 60 3.29 9.45 -10.45
CA GLU A 60 4.15 10.46 -11.08
C GLU A 60 4.90 11.25 -10.02
N MET A 61 6.17 10.95 -9.86
CA MET A 61 7.03 11.48 -8.80
C MET A 61 7.33 12.96 -9.01
N GLN A 62 7.09 13.75 -7.97
CA GLN A 62 7.41 15.18 -7.94
C GLN A 62 8.26 15.53 -6.72
N PRO A 63 9.22 16.46 -6.86
CA PRO A 63 9.98 16.97 -5.72
C PRO A 63 9.04 17.56 -4.66
N SER A 64 9.39 17.42 -3.39
CA SER A 64 8.64 18.07 -2.32
C SER A 64 8.75 19.60 -2.46
N PRO A 65 7.65 20.35 -2.52
CA PRO A 65 7.68 21.80 -2.71
C PRO A 65 8.32 22.57 -1.54
N LYS A 66 8.51 21.92 -0.41
CA LYS A 66 9.20 22.47 0.76
C LYS A 66 10.68 22.08 0.83
N LEU A 67 11.18 21.42 -0.21
CA LEU A 67 12.55 20.98 -0.25
C LEU A 67 13.48 22.17 -0.60
N ASP A 68 14.60 22.28 0.09
CA ASP A 68 15.64 23.25 -0.23
C ASP A 68 16.11 23.05 -1.69
N ALA A 69 16.37 24.14 -2.41
CA ALA A 69 16.76 24.10 -3.83
C ALA A 69 18.07 23.32 -4.09
N GLU A 70 18.91 23.21 -3.07
CA GLU A 70 20.19 22.45 -3.12
C GLU A 70 19.99 20.93 -2.99
N LYS A 71 18.81 20.50 -2.57
CA LYS A 71 18.49 19.07 -2.44
C LYS A 71 18.11 18.46 -3.79
N PRO A 72 18.31 17.15 -3.96
CA PRO A 72 17.97 16.45 -5.20
C PRO A 72 16.50 16.67 -5.60
N GLN A 73 16.26 17.17 -6.80
CA GLN A 73 14.92 17.38 -7.37
C GLN A 73 14.51 16.13 -8.12
N VAL A 74 14.05 15.12 -7.39
CA VAL A 74 13.75 13.80 -7.94
C VAL A 74 12.40 13.81 -8.66
N THR A 75 12.38 13.34 -9.90
CA THR A 75 11.21 13.20 -10.76
C THR A 75 11.15 11.80 -11.39
N GLY A 76 10.09 11.52 -12.13
CA GLY A 76 9.90 10.28 -12.88
C GLY A 76 8.69 9.49 -12.43
N GLN A 77 8.71 8.17 -12.60
CA GLN A 77 7.53 7.33 -12.41
C GLN A 77 7.86 6.10 -11.57
N VAL A 78 6.90 5.70 -10.73
CA VAL A 78 6.84 4.37 -10.15
C VAL A 78 5.58 3.69 -10.69
N LEU A 79 5.78 2.59 -11.40
CA LEU A 79 4.70 1.83 -12.04
C LEU A 79 4.50 0.53 -11.30
N PHE A 80 3.25 0.12 -11.18
CA PHE A 80 2.86 -1.13 -10.53
C PHE A 80 2.00 -1.96 -11.47
N ARG A 81 2.15 -3.29 -11.39
CA ARG A 81 1.18 -4.21 -11.96
C ARG A 81 0.96 -5.40 -11.05
N GLN A 82 -0.25 -5.95 -11.11
CA GLN A 82 -0.61 -7.13 -10.35
C GLN A 82 -1.70 -7.90 -11.06
N HIS A 83 -1.51 -9.21 -11.18
CA HIS A 83 -2.54 -10.10 -11.73
C HIS A 83 -3.60 -10.39 -10.67
N TYR A 84 -4.86 -10.14 -10.98
CA TYR A 84 -5.99 -10.48 -10.13
C TYR A 84 -6.38 -11.95 -10.29
N PRO A 85 -6.80 -12.65 -9.23
CA PRO A 85 -6.87 -12.23 -7.81
C PRO A 85 -5.61 -12.55 -6.98
N GLN A 86 -4.67 -13.31 -7.49
CA GLN A 86 -3.62 -13.95 -6.67
C GLN A 86 -2.19 -13.61 -7.10
N GLY A 87 -2.01 -12.74 -8.08
CA GLY A 87 -0.69 -12.34 -8.53
C GLY A 87 0.10 -11.59 -7.45
N ARG A 88 1.42 -11.72 -7.45
CA ARG A 88 2.30 -10.87 -6.67
C ARG A 88 2.41 -9.50 -7.33
N LEU A 89 2.54 -8.45 -6.50
CA LEU A 89 2.78 -7.10 -7.00
C LEU A 89 4.18 -7.02 -7.60
N GLU A 90 4.28 -6.39 -8.75
CA GLU A 90 5.53 -6.03 -9.41
C GLU A 90 5.61 -4.52 -9.54
N ALA A 91 6.82 -3.96 -9.48
CA ALA A 91 7.02 -2.52 -9.67
C ALA A 91 8.22 -2.21 -10.56
N ILE A 92 8.11 -1.12 -11.33
CA ILE A 92 9.17 -0.47 -12.07
C ILE A 92 9.42 0.89 -11.42
N PHE A 93 10.66 1.15 -11.06
CA PHE A 93 11.15 2.45 -10.60
C PHE A 93 11.96 3.09 -11.72
N HIS A 94 11.43 4.17 -12.27
CA HIS A 94 12.02 4.94 -13.36
C HIS A 94 12.15 6.40 -12.91
N LEU A 95 13.22 6.69 -12.17
CA LEU A 95 13.43 7.93 -11.44
C LEU A 95 14.74 8.59 -11.87
N GLU A 96 14.81 9.92 -11.78
CA GLU A 96 15.99 10.73 -12.10
C GLU A 96 16.02 12.00 -11.25
N GLY A 97 17.11 12.78 -11.38
CA GLY A 97 17.32 13.98 -10.57
C GLY A 97 18.15 13.73 -9.31
N PHE A 98 18.81 12.58 -9.20
CA PHE A 98 19.80 12.32 -8.15
C PHE A 98 21.17 12.92 -8.52
N PRO A 99 22.02 13.25 -7.53
CA PRO A 99 23.39 13.71 -7.79
C PRO A 99 24.17 12.67 -8.59
N LEU A 100 25.05 13.14 -9.51
CA LEU A 100 25.91 12.26 -10.28
C LEU A 100 26.99 11.61 -9.41
N ASN A 101 27.51 12.36 -8.42
CA ASN A 101 28.44 11.90 -7.40
C ASN A 101 27.69 11.88 -6.07
N ASP A 102 26.82 10.89 -5.88
CA ASP A 102 26.02 10.76 -4.67
C ASP A 102 26.84 10.05 -3.59
N ASP A 103 27.18 10.77 -2.51
CA ASP A 103 27.87 10.19 -1.34
C ASP A 103 26.98 9.24 -0.55
N GLN A 104 25.67 9.25 -0.83
CA GLN A 104 24.72 8.34 -0.20
C GLN A 104 24.74 6.99 -0.92
N PRO A 105 25.01 5.88 -0.21
CA PRO A 105 25.07 4.55 -0.81
C PRO A 105 23.71 4.09 -1.35
N GLY A 106 22.60 4.65 -0.85
CA GLY A 106 21.26 4.37 -1.31
C GLY A 106 20.22 5.39 -0.85
N ARG A 107 19.06 5.29 -1.43
CA ARG A 107 17.87 6.10 -1.09
C ARG A 107 16.75 5.19 -0.69
N ALA A 108 16.17 5.41 0.49
CA ALA A 108 15.02 4.66 0.94
C ALA A 108 13.78 5.03 0.11
N ILE A 109 12.99 4.03 -0.25
CA ILE A 109 11.70 4.22 -0.91
C ILE A 109 10.63 3.42 -0.17
N HIS A 110 9.58 4.14 0.29
CA HIS A 110 8.52 3.55 1.07
C HIS A 110 7.13 3.98 0.59
N ILE A 111 6.13 3.17 0.91
CA ILE A 111 4.72 3.58 0.82
C ILE A 111 4.30 4.21 2.14
N HIS A 112 3.73 5.41 2.06
CA HIS A 112 3.15 6.13 3.18
C HIS A 112 1.62 5.98 3.21
N GLU A 113 1.03 6.17 4.39
CA GLU A 113 -0.37 5.83 4.65
C GLU A 113 -1.39 6.71 3.95
N LEU A 114 -1.04 7.96 3.61
CA LEU A 114 -1.96 8.92 3.01
C LEU A 114 -1.51 9.32 1.60
N GLY A 115 -2.48 9.53 0.71
CA GLY A 115 -2.27 10.18 -0.59
C GLY A 115 -2.44 11.70 -0.51
N ASP A 116 -2.33 12.29 0.67
CA ASP A 116 -2.43 13.73 0.87
C ASP A 116 -1.11 14.42 0.55
N LEU A 117 -1.13 15.35 -0.40
CA LEU A 117 0.00 16.18 -0.80
C LEU A 117 -0.22 17.67 -0.53
N SER A 118 -1.23 18.03 0.28
CA SER A 118 -1.59 19.42 0.56
C SER A 118 -0.47 20.22 1.22
N SER A 119 0.42 19.56 1.93
CA SER A 119 1.65 20.11 2.52
C SER A 119 2.92 19.51 1.89
N GLY A 120 2.87 19.16 0.61
CA GLY A 120 3.92 18.42 -0.05
C GLY A 120 4.04 17.00 0.52
N CYS A 121 5.27 16.48 0.60
CA CYS A 121 5.47 15.12 1.11
C CYS A 121 5.23 14.99 2.63
N ASP A 122 5.16 16.08 3.38
CA ASP A 122 4.96 16.03 4.84
C ASP A 122 3.56 15.53 5.22
N SER A 123 2.54 15.80 4.39
CA SER A 123 1.17 15.37 4.64
C SER A 123 0.88 13.91 4.27
N THR A 124 1.85 13.16 3.74
CA THR A 124 1.67 11.75 3.39
C THR A 124 1.56 10.81 4.61
N GLY A 125 1.72 11.32 5.82
CA GLY A 125 1.64 10.54 7.06
C GLY A 125 2.89 9.69 7.34
N GLY A 126 2.74 8.64 8.14
CA GLY A 126 3.79 7.65 8.43
C GLY A 126 3.88 6.57 7.36
N HIS A 127 4.74 5.56 7.58
CA HIS A 127 4.77 4.38 6.71
C HIS A 127 3.41 3.65 6.74
N TYR A 128 2.99 3.13 5.60
CA TYR A 128 1.79 2.32 5.50
C TYR A 128 1.96 1.02 6.26
N ASN A 129 1.35 0.93 7.44
CA ASN A 129 1.51 -0.19 8.40
C ASN A 129 0.16 -0.76 8.85
N PRO A 130 -0.61 -1.41 7.97
CA PRO A 130 -1.92 -1.94 8.31
C PRO A 130 -1.86 -3.10 9.32
N PHE A 131 -0.71 -3.75 9.46
CA PHE A 131 -0.51 -4.90 10.34
C PHE A 131 0.10 -4.55 11.70
N ARG A 132 0.41 -3.26 11.94
CA ARG A 132 1.01 -2.77 13.20
C ARG A 132 2.27 -3.54 13.59
N VAL A 133 3.14 -3.78 12.63
CA VAL A 133 4.43 -4.44 12.82
C VAL A 133 5.56 -3.42 12.80
N ASN A 134 6.73 -3.78 13.31
CA ASN A 134 7.89 -2.92 13.24
C ASN A 134 8.49 -2.91 11.83
N HIS A 135 9.02 -1.75 11.44
CA HIS A 135 9.90 -1.61 10.28
C HIS A 135 11.09 -2.60 10.36
N PRO A 136 11.52 -3.23 9.30
CA PRO A 136 11.13 -3.06 7.89
C PRO A 136 10.13 -4.12 7.38
N ARG A 137 9.09 -4.44 8.13
CA ARG A 137 8.10 -5.45 7.75
C ARG A 137 6.78 -4.88 7.27
N HIS A 138 6.73 -3.57 6.97
CA HIS A 138 5.55 -2.96 6.36
C HIS A 138 5.40 -3.40 4.90
N PRO A 139 4.19 -3.50 4.36
CA PRO A 139 3.98 -3.92 2.96
C PRO A 139 4.71 -3.04 1.94
N GLY A 140 4.88 -1.77 2.24
CA GLY A 140 5.53 -0.78 1.37
C GLY A 140 6.99 -0.48 1.68
N ASP A 141 7.67 -1.25 2.52
CA ASP A 141 9.09 -1.06 2.78
C ASP A 141 9.92 -1.65 1.63
N PHE A 142 10.10 -0.86 0.56
CA PHE A 142 10.82 -1.33 -0.64
C PHE A 142 12.33 -1.38 -0.47
N GLY A 143 12.86 -0.80 0.62
CA GLY A 143 14.28 -0.76 0.97
C GLY A 143 15.06 0.28 0.18
N ASN A 144 16.37 0.04 0.04
CA ASN A 144 17.32 0.98 -0.51
C ASN A 144 17.56 0.81 -2.01
N PHE A 145 17.71 1.95 -2.69
CA PHE A 145 17.94 2.03 -4.13
C PHE A 145 19.16 2.93 -4.37
N SER A 146 20.21 2.38 -4.98
CA SER A 146 21.42 3.13 -5.33
C SER A 146 21.26 3.77 -6.71
N PRO A 147 21.28 5.10 -6.82
CA PRO A 147 21.27 5.78 -8.11
C PRO A 147 22.54 5.44 -8.89
N LYS A 148 22.43 5.38 -10.22
CA LYS A 148 23.55 5.31 -11.15
C LYS A 148 23.39 6.40 -12.18
N ASP A 149 24.43 7.21 -12.38
CA ASP A 149 24.39 8.34 -13.32
C ASP A 149 23.16 9.24 -13.09
N GLY A 150 22.86 9.53 -11.82
CA GLY A 150 21.73 10.36 -11.42
C GLY A 150 20.36 9.73 -11.59
N LYS A 151 20.27 8.41 -11.83
CA LYS A 151 19.01 7.70 -12.17
C LYS A 151 18.84 6.40 -11.38
N ILE A 152 17.59 6.07 -11.09
CA ILE A 152 17.17 4.74 -10.64
C ILE A 152 16.33 4.11 -11.75
N ARG A 153 16.81 2.98 -12.27
CA ARG A 153 16.13 2.15 -13.27
C ARG A 153 16.10 0.72 -12.72
N LYS A 154 14.99 0.37 -12.08
CA LYS A 154 14.89 -0.89 -11.32
C LYS A 154 13.53 -1.56 -11.52
N PHE A 155 13.54 -2.85 -11.81
CA PHE A 155 12.39 -3.73 -11.72
C PHE A 155 12.46 -4.51 -10.39
N LYS A 156 11.37 -4.53 -9.65
CA LYS A 156 11.20 -5.34 -8.43
C LYS A 156 10.00 -6.27 -8.58
N PRO A 157 10.21 -7.57 -8.66
CA PRO A 157 9.14 -8.56 -8.61
C PRO A 157 8.78 -8.94 -7.18
N ASN A 158 7.63 -9.59 -7.02
CA ASN A 158 7.24 -10.27 -5.78
C ASN A 158 7.17 -9.38 -4.53
N LEU A 159 6.69 -8.14 -4.70
CA LEU A 159 6.49 -7.22 -3.59
C LEU A 159 5.36 -7.70 -2.68
N PHE A 160 5.47 -7.35 -1.39
CA PHE A 160 4.49 -7.76 -0.38
C PHE A 160 3.22 -6.88 -0.38
N ALA A 161 3.29 -5.66 -0.92
CA ALA A 161 2.15 -4.77 -1.09
C ALA A 161 1.13 -5.34 -2.10
N THR A 162 -0.09 -4.78 -2.14
CA THR A 162 -1.14 -5.21 -3.07
C THR A 162 -1.94 -4.02 -3.61
N LEU A 163 -2.44 -4.15 -4.85
CA LEU A 163 -3.41 -3.21 -5.44
C LEU A 163 -4.86 -3.56 -5.06
N PHE A 164 -5.10 -4.70 -4.38
CA PHE A 164 -6.43 -5.24 -4.16
C PHE A 164 -6.82 -5.27 -2.69
N GLY A 165 -8.14 -5.22 -2.46
CA GLY A 165 -8.75 -5.45 -1.17
C GLY A 165 -8.51 -4.33 -0.15
N PRO A 166 -8.82 -4.59 1.14
CA PRO A 166 -8.77 -3.59 2.20
C PRO A 166 -7.36 -3.08 2.52
N TYR A 167 -6.34 -3.82 2.08
CA TYR A 167 -4.93 -3.45 2.25
C TYR A 167 -4.29 -2.89 0.98
N SER A 168 -5.12 -2.45 0.03
CA SER A 168 -4.66 -1.84 -1.22
C SER A 168 -3.81 -0.60 -0.96
N ILE A 169 -2.77 -0.45 -1.79
CA ILE A 169 -1.92 0.75 -1.81
C ILE A 169 -2.45 1.84 -2.74
N LEU A 170 -3.55 1.61 -3.46
CA LEU A 170 -4.19 2.64 -4.27
C LEU A 170 -4.67 3.81 -3.40
N GLY A 171 -4.46 5.04 -3.86
CA GLY A 171 -4.76 6.24 -3.13
C GLY A 171 -3.78 6.58 -2.00
N ARG A 172 -2.76 5.74 -1.77
CA ARG A 172 -1.64 6.02 -0.87
C ARG A 172 -0.51 6.70 -1.63
N SER A 173 0.61 7.01 -0.97
CA SER A 173 1.73 7.67 -1.64
C SER A 173 3.00 6.82 -1.61
N VAL A 174 3.84 6.99 -2.64
CA VAL A 174 5.23 6.58 -2.64
C VAL A 174 6.06 7.78 -2.21
N VAL A 175 7.00 7.58 -1.29
CA VAL A 175 7.91 8.61 -0.82
C VAL A 175 9.35 8.14 -1.01
N ILE A 176 10.19 9.04 -1.56
CA ILE A 176 11.63 8.85 -1.67
C ILE A 176 12.30 9.69 -0.57
N HIS A 177 13.18 9.06 0.18
CA HIS A 177 13.88 9.67 1.29
C HIS A 177 15.31 10.12 0.94
N GLU A 178 15.83 11.01 1.76
CA GLU A 178 17.16 11.59 1.59
C GLU A 178 18.28 10.60 1.91
N GLN A 179 18.04 9.68 2.82
CA GLN A 179 19.04 8.75 3.34
C GLN A 179 18.65 7.30 3.08
N GLU A 180 19.58 6.39 3.37
CA GLU A 180 19.29 4.98 3.43
C GLU A 180 18.38 4.63 4.60
N ASP A 181 17.60 3.61 4.38
CA ASP A 181 16.89 2.86 5.39
C ASP A 181 17.88 1.96 6.14
N ASP A 182 17.95 2.09 7.47
CA ASP A 182 18.79 1.25 8.33
C ASP A 182 18.21 -0.15 8.60
N MET A 183 17.05 -0.44 8.00
CA MET A 183 16.36 -1.73 8.09
C MET A 183 16.05 -2.16 9.53
N GLY A 184 15.73 -1.20 10.40
CA GLY A 184 15.42 -1.46 11.80
C GLY A 184 16.64 -1.73 12.70
N LYS A 185 17.86 -1.42 12.23
CA LYS A 185 19.12 -1.75 12.93
C LYS A 185 19.72 -0.59 13.70
N GLY A 186 19.10 0.59 13.68
CA GLY A 186 19.65 1.81 14.27
C GLY A 186 19.55 1.93 15.80
N ASN A 187 19.04 0.90 16.50
CA ASN A 187 18.92 0.85 17.96
C ASN A 187 18.16 2.03 18.60
N ASN A 188 17.23 2.63 17.88
CA ASN A 188 16.34 3.69 18.36
C ASN A 188 14.91 3.48 17.87
N LYS A 189 13.96 4.27 18.40
CA LYS A 189 12.54 4.15 18.07
C LYS A 189 12.26 4.46 16.59
N ALA A 190 12.89 5.50 16.04
CA ALA A 190 12.72 5.90 14.66
C ALA A 190 13.17 4.80 13.68
N SER A 191 14.23 4.05 14.00
CA SER A 191 14.66 2.89 13.23
C SER A 191 13.55 1.84 13.08
N LEU A 192 12.79 1.57 14.15
CA LEU A 192 11.68 0.62 14.17
C LEU A 192 10.38 1.17 13.60
N GLU A 193 10.29 2.48 13.36
CA GLU A 193 9.13 3.15 12.77
C GLU A 193 9.32 3.46 11.27
N ASN A 194 10.53 3.93 10.88
CA ASN A 194 10.77 4.48 9.54
C ASN A 194 12.19 4.29 9.00
N GLY A 195 13.03 3.46 9.65
CA GLY A 195 14.37 3.15 9.17
C GLY A 195 15.38 4.30 9.22
N ASN A 196 15.13 5.37 10.00
CA ASN A 196 15.97 6.58 10.08
C ASN A 196 16.28 7.19 8.69
N ALA A 197 15.38 7.07 7.71
CA ALA A 197 15.61 7.40 6.30
C ALA A 197 15.70 8.92 6.00
N GLY A 198 15.53 9.78 7.00
CA GLY A 198 15.70 11.23 6.87
C GLY A 198 14.54 11.94 6.17
N LYS A 199 14.86 13.12 5.56
CA LYS A 199 13.86 13.98 4.91
C LYS A 199 13.21 13.30 3.71
N ARG A 200 12.04 13.79 3.31
CA ARG A 200 11.27 13.34 2.14
C ARG A 200 11.64 14.20 0.94
N LEU A 201 12.35 13.62 -0.02
CA LEU A 201 12.81 14.34 -1.22
C LEU A 201 11.69 14.54 -2.24
N ALA A 202 10.93 13.48 -2.48
CA ALA A 202 9.89 13.47 -3.51
C ALA A 202 8.78 12.49 -3.13
N CYS A 203 7.60 12.73 -3.66
CA CYS A 203 6.44 11.87 -3.42
C CYS A 203 5.43 11.94 -4.55
N CYS A 204 4.53 10.96 -4.60
CA CYS A 204 3.43 10.90 -5.54
C CYS A 204 2.29 10.02 -5.03
N VAL A 205 1.07 10.24 -5.51
CA VAL A 205 -0.09 9.40 -5.18
C VAL A 205 -0.22 8.26 -6.18
N ILE A 206 -0.50 7.07 -5.69
CA ILE A 206 -0.67 5.86 -6.50
C ILE A 206 -2.09 5.85 -7.09
N GLY A 207 -2.18 6.04 -8.39
CA GLY A 207 -3.44 6.04 -9.15
C GLY A 207 -3.51 4.87 -10.13
N VAL A 208 -4.73 4.44 -10.46
CA VAL A 208 -4.95 3.44 -11.52
C VAL A 208 -4.60 4.01 -12.87
N CYS A 209 -3.97 3.22 -13.73
CA CYS A 209 -3.60 3.62 -15.09
C CYS A 209 -3.81 2.49 -16.11
N SER A 210 -3.58 2.81 -17.39
CA SER A 210 -3.54 1.80 -18.46
C SER A 210 -2.22 1.04 -18.44
N GLY A 211 -2.21 -0.16 -19.06
CA GLY A 211 -1.00 -0.97 -19.18
C GLY A 211 0.08 -0.39 -20.12
N SER A 212 -0.25 0.60 -20.96
CA SER A 212 0.66 1.17 -21.94
C SER A 212 1.94 1.75 -21.33
N LEU A 213 1.83 2.44 -20.18
CA LEU A 213 3.00 2.97 -19.47
C LEU A 213 3.95 1.86 -18.99
N TRP A 214 3.39 0.75 -18.53
CA TRP A 214 4.20 -0.39 -18.11
C TRP A 214 4.97 -0.99 -19.27
N GLU A 215 4.30 -1.24 -20.41
CA GLU A 215 4.92 -1.83 -21.60
C GLU A 215 6.00 -0.91 -22.19
N GLU A 216 5.82 0.41 -22.12
CA GLU A 216 6.83 1.38 -22.55
C GLU A 216 8.11 1.30 -21.69
N LYS A 217 7.97 1.21 -20.36
CA LYS A 217 9.12 1.30 -19.44
C LYS A 217 9.78 -0.04 -19.13
N LEU A 218 9.10 -1.15 -19.33
CA LEU A 218 9.63 -2.49 -19.02
C LEU A 218 10.96 -2.80 -19.74
N PRO A 219 11.15 -2.50 -21.04
CA PRO A 219 12.41 -2.76 -21.72
C PRO A 219 13.60 -2.01 -21.10
N GLU A 220 13.38 -0.78 -20.65
CA GLU A 220 14.46 0.06 -20.08
C GLU A 220 15.07 -0.52 -18.79
N VAL A 221 14.33 -1.38 -18.07
CA VAL A 221 14.76 -2.00 -16.81
C VAL A 221 15.11 -3.48 -16.96
N ALA A 222 14.64 -4.14 -18.03
CA ALA A 222 14.86 -5.56 -18.30
C ALA A 222 16.27 -5.85 -18.87
N ASP A 223 16.83 -4.97 -19.69
CA ASP A 223 18.11 -5.18 -20.41
C ASP A 223 19.35 -5.22 -19.49
N LYS A 224 19.22 -4.83 -18.22
CA LYS A 224 20.35 -4.84 -17.26
C LYS A 224 20.68 -6.21 -16.64
N LYS A 225 19.92 -7.26 -16.94
CA LYS A 225 20.18 -8.63 -16.45
C LYS A 225 21.12 -9.46 -17.35
N LYS A 226 21.54 -8.94 -18.52
CA LYS A 226 22.35 -9.67 -19.50
C LYS A 226 23.78 -9.15 -19.67
N ARG A 227 24.23 -8.27 -18.76
CA ARG A 227 25.64 -7.83 -18.77
C ARG A 227 26.32 -8.08 -17.43
#